data_ebe9e7c5d40c0640739c50c61af3cb61
#
_entry.id   ebe9e7c5d40c0640739c50c61af3cb61
#
_cell.length_a   1.000
_cell.length_b   1.000
_cell.length_c   1.000
_cell.angle_alpha   90.00
_cell.angle_beta   90.00
_cell.angle_gamma   90.00
#
_symmetry.space_group_name_H-M   'P 1'
#
loop_
_entity.id
_entity.type
_entity.pdbx_description
1 polymer ?
#
loop_
_entity_poly.entity_id
_entity_poly.type
_entity_poly.pdbx_seq_one_letter_code
_entity_poly.pdbx_strand_id
1 'polypeptide(L)'
;QDRRVGREVAHKREEVVQTRRKKVEKAEPAPLRIEPAVVAVPKSERVEKERQQTLFHDAAEGVIPPVALLDPASGGVEPPSPESLEFTSRLIETKLADFGVEVKVLAAYPGPVITRYEVEPATGVKGSQVVNLAKDLARALSLVSIRVVETVPGKSCMAFELPNPKRQMVRLSEIIGSKVYQDAHSPLTVVLGKDIGGQPVVADLAKMPHL
;
A
#
# COMPACT_ATOMS: atom_id res chain seq x y z
N GLN A 1 -36.03 14.81 -36.95
CA GLN A 1 -34.77 15.58 -36.72
C GLN A 1 -33.99 15.01 -35.53
N ASP A 2 -34.61 14.71 -34.40
CA ASP A 2 -33.93 14.23 -33.17
C ASP A 2 -33.14 12.89 -33.31
N ARG A 3 -33.64 11.97 -34.13
CA ARG A 3 -32.94 10.70 -34.35
C ARG A 3 -31.64 10.84 -35.17
N ARG A 4 -31.53 11.85 -36.03
CA ARG A 4 -30.30 12.15 -36.78
C ARG A 4 -29.23 12.76 -35.86
N VAL A 5 -29.61 13.72 -35.04
CA VAL A 5 -28.71 14.36 -34.06
C VAL A 5 -28.19 13.34 -33.05
N GLY A 6 -29.03 12.41 -32.56
CA GLY A 6 -28.62 11.34 -31.66
C GLY A 6 -27.56 10.40 -32.28
N ARG A 7 -27.70 10.05 -33.56
CA ARG A 7 -26.71 9.21 -34.26
C ARG A 7 -25.37 9.92 -34.52
N GLU A 8 -25.40 11.23 -34.85
CA GLU A 8 -24.17 11.99 -35.00
C GLU A 8 -23.41 12.18 -33.71
N VAL A 9 -24.10 12.37 -32.59
CA VAL A 9 -23.49 12.48 -31.27
C VAL A 9 -22.89 11.14 -30.84
N ALA A 10 -23.57 10.01 -31.11
CA ALA A 10 -23.05 8.68 -30.83
C ALA A 10 -21.78 8.39 -31.64
N HIS A 11 -21.81 8.68 -32.95
CA HIS A 11 -20.67 8.49 -33.83
C HIS A 11 -19.45 9.35 -33.42
N LYS A 12 -19.66 10.63 -33.08
CA LYS A 12 -18.59 11.48 -32.55
C LYS A 12 -18.01 10.95 -31.25
N ARG A 13 -18.84 10.40 -30.35
CA ARG A 13 -18.36 9.75 -29.12
C ARG A 13 -17.50 8.54 -29.40
N GLU A 14 -17.92 7.68 -30.34
CA GLU A 14 -17.13 6.51 -30.75
C GLU A 14 -15.81 6.88 -31.40
N GLU A 15 -15.77 7.90 -32.26
CA GLU A 15 -14.53 8.42 -32.87
C GLU A 15 -13.57 8.97 -31.80
N VAL A 16 -14.07 9.72 -30.83
CA VAL A 16 -13.25 10.25 -29.71
C VAL A 16 -12.68 9.11 -28.89
N VAL A 17 -13.48 8.09 -28.57
CA VAL A 17 -13.03 6.90 -27.82
C VAL A 17 -11.96 6.13 -28.61
N GLN A 18 -12.19 5.90 -29.92
CA GLN A 18 -11.22 5.18 -30.76
C GLN A 18 -9.91 5.97 -30.94
N THR A 19 -10.00 7.29 -31.11
CA THR A 19 -8.82 8.15 -31.23
C THR A 19 -8.01 8.18 -29.92
N ARG A 20 -8.70 8.18 -28.79
CA ARG A 20 -8.06 8.08 -27.46
C ARG A 20 -7.40 6.72 -27.24
N ARG A 21 -8.08 5.61 -27.59
CA ARG A 21 -7.49 4.26 -27.51
C ARG A 21 -6.21 4.15 -28.33
N LYS A 22 -6.21 4.67 -29.58
CA LYS A 22 -5.01 4.69 -30.43
C LYS A 22 -3.88 5.58 -29.89
N LYS A 23 -4.21 6.66 -29.15
CA LYS A 23 -3.21 7.49 -28.50
C LYS A 23 -2.57 6.78 -27.29
N VAL A 24 -3.36 6.05 -26.52
CA VAL A 24 -2.88 5.28 -25.37
C VAL A 24 -2.01 4.10 -25.84
N GLU A 25 -2.38 3.42 -26.93
CA GLU A 25 -1.57 2.33 -27.50
C GLU A 25 -0.24 2.81 -28.12
N LYS A 26 -0.16 4.06 -28.59
CA LYS A 26 1.06 4.62 -29.20
C LYS A 26 1.99 5.35 -28.22
N ALA A 27 1.56 5.64 -27.00
CA ALA A 27 2.41 6.21 -25.99
C ALA A 27 3.33 5.11 -25.45
N GLU A 28 4.62 5.18 -25.74
CA GLU A 28 5.62 4.36 -25.06
C GLU A 28 5.43 4.59 -23.54
N PRO A 29 5.20 3.52 -22.76
CA PRO A 29 4.97 3.67 -21.33
C PRO A 29 6.23 4.23 -20.70
N ALA A 30 6.13 5.39 -20.07
CA ALA A 30 7.18 5.89 -19.22
C ALA A 30 7.47 4.81 -18.15
N PRO A 31 8.76 4.52 -17.86
CA PRO A 31 9.10 3.48 -16.91
C PRO A 31 8.46 3.79 -15.55
N LEU A 32 7.70 2.82 -15.04
CA LEU A 32 7.09 2.93 -13.71
C LEU A 32 8.21 2.97 -12.66
N ARG A 33 8.18 3.97 -11.80
CA ARG A 33 9.09 4.03 -10.66
C ARG A 33 8.62 3.02 -9.61
N ILE A 34 9.36 1.92 -9.48
CA ILE A 34 9.13 0.91 -8.45
C ILE A 34 10.13 1.18 -7.32
N GLU A 35 9.63 1.52 -6.14
CA GLU A 35 10.49 1.64 -4.96
C GLU A 35 10.56 0.30 -4.24
N PRO A 36 11.78 -0.08 -3.73
CA PRO A 36 11.97 -1.39 -3.09
C PRO A 36 11.05 -1.57 -1.88
N ALA A 37 10.42 -2.72 -1.81
CA ALA A 37 9.33 -3.05 -0.90
C ALA A 37 9.74 -3.22 0.57
N VAL A 38 11.01 -3.45 0.88
CA VAL A 38 11.38 -3.92 2.23
C VAL A 38 12.67 -3.27 2.69
N VAL A 39 12.57 -2.40 3.67
CA VAL A 39 13.70 -2.01 4.49
C VAL A 39 13.89 -3.12 5.54
N ALA A 40 15.10 -3.70 5.58
CA ALA A 40 15.45 -4.65 6.64
C ALA A 40 15.33 -3.96 8.00
N VAL A 41 14.40 -4.41 8.84
CA VAL A 41 14.22 -3.87 10.20
C VAL A 41 15.39 -4.36 11.06
N PRO A 42 16.20 -3.47 11.63
CA PRO A 42 17.31 -3.88 12.49
C PRO A 42 16.77 -4.55 13.75
N LYS A 43 17.30 -5.76 14.03
CA LYS A 43 16.95 -6.51 15.25
C LYS A 43 17.59 -5.87 16.47
N SER A 44 16.93 -6.04 17.60
CA SER A 44 17.39 -5.52 18.86
C SER A 44 18.42 -6.43 19.52
N GLU A 45 19.35 -5.86 20.28
CA GLU A 45 20.33 -6.60 21.08
C GLU A 45 19.66 -7.49 22.15
N ARG A 46 18.48 -7.12 22.63
CA ARG A 46 17.70 -7.90 23.59
C ARG A 46 17.33 -9.27 23.04
N VAL A 47 16.89 -9.35 21.78
CA VAL A 47 16.53 -10.62 21.13
C VAL A 47 17.76 -11.53 20.98
N GLU A 48 18.93 -10.95 20.74
CA GLU A 48 20.18 -11.70 20.67
C GLU A 48 20.61 -12.22 22.04
N LYS A 49 20.47 -11.42 23.10
CA LYS A 49 20.75 -11.81 24.48
C LYS A 49 19.76 -12.88 24.99
N GLU A 50 18.46 -12.75 24.69
CA GLU A 50 17.44 -13.75 25.06
C GLU A 50 17.59 -15.09 24.31
N ARG A 51 18.22 -15.10 23.13
CA ARG A 51 18.57 -16.34 22.41
C ARG A 51 19.71 -17.12 23.05
N GLN A 52 20.57 -16.46 23.81
CA GLN A 52 21.60 -17.13 24.62
C GLN A 52 20.91 -17.72 25.85
N GLN A 53 20.63 -19.03 25.84
CA GLN A 53 20.05 -19.73 26.98
C GLN A 53 21.01 -19.59 28.15
N THR A 54 20.54 -18.94 29.23
CA THR A 54 21.25 -19.00 30.51
C THR A 54 21.11 -20.38 31.11
N LEU A 55 22.23 -21.02 31.42
CA LEU A 55 22.28 -22.36 32.03
C LEU A 55 21.60 -22.45 33.42
N PHE A 56 21.37 -21.31 34.05
CA PHE A 56 20.71 -21.17 35.36
C PHE A 56 19.57 -20.17 35.25
N HIS A 57 18.35 -20.63 35.49
CA HIS A 57 17.17 -19.78 35.62
C HIS A 57 16.97 -19.44 37.11
N ASP A 58 17.45 -18.29 37.54
CA ASP A 58 16.91 -17.66 38.74
C ASP A 58 15.52 -17.12 38.40
N ALA A 59 14.48 -17.76 38.95
CA ALA A 59 13.11 -17.27 38.87
C ALA A 59 12.98 -16.03 39.75
N ALA A 60 13.50 -14.88 39.28
CA ALA A 60 13.29 -13.61 39.93
C ALA A 60 11.84 -13.17 39.70
N GLU A 61 11.12 -12.95 40.80
CA GLU A 61 9.78 -12.37 40.76
C GLU A 61 9.83 -11.02 40.02
N GLY A 62 8.97 -10.83 39.02
CA GLY A 62 8.85 -9.57 38.27
C GLY A 62 9.62 -9.48 36.94
N VAL A 63 10.14 -10.60 36.43
CA VAL A 63 10.80 -10.62 35.11
C VAL A 63 9.77 -10.45 33.99
N ILE A 64 10.03 -9.51 33.09
CA ILE A 64 9.22 -9.33 31.87
C ILE A 64 9.30 -10.65 31.06
N PRO A 65 8.16 -11.19 30.58
CA PRO A 65 8.14 -12.41 29.78
C PRO A 65 9.08 -12.30 28.57
N PRO A 66 9.85 -13.36 28.25
CA PRO A 66 10.76 -13.33 27.13
C PRO A 66 9.99 -13.26 25.80
N VAL A 67 10.54 -12.56 24.80
CA VAL A 67 9.95 -12.45 23.46
C VAL A 67 9.83 -13.81 22.77
N ALA A 68 10.63 -14.79 23.18
CA ALA A 68 10.59 -16.16 22.69
C ALA A 68 9.26 -16.91 22.95
N LEU A 69 8.42 -16.41 23.87
CA LEU A 69 7.05 -16.94 24.08
C LEU A 69 6.08 -16.56 22.97
N LEU A 70 6.41 -15.57 22.17
CA LEU A 70 5.59 -15.14 21.04
C LEU A 70 5.92 -16.00 19.81
N ASP A 71 4.92 -16.17 18.96
CA ASP A 71 5.12 -16.82 17.66
C ASP A 71 6.28 -16.14 16.90
N PRO A 72 7.20 -16.90 16.32
CA PRO A 72 8.31 -16.34 15.56
C PRO A 72 7.81 -15.60 14.31
N ALA A 73 8.60 -14.65 13.84
CA ALA A 73 8.35 -13.97 12.59
C ALA A 73 8.15 -14.99 11.46
N SER A 74 7.05 -14.89 10.76
CA SER A 74 6.83 -15.68 9.55
C SER A 74 7.88 -15.28 8.52
N GLY A 75 8.52 -16.25 7.86
CA GLY A 75 9.40 -15.95 6.73
C GLY A 75 8.69 -15.04 5.75
N GLY A 76 9.36 -13.97 5.29
CA GLY A 76 8.74 -12.93 4.46
C GLY A 76 8.04 -13.52 3.23
N VAL A 77 6.83 -13.04 2.96
CA VAL A 77 6.17 -13.28 1.68
C VAL A 77 6.94 -12.50 0.63
N GLU A 78 7.28 -13.12 -0.49
CA GLU A 78 7.91 -12.40 -1.60
C GLU A 78 7.04 -11.21 -2.03
N PRO A 79 7.64 -10.03 -2.17
CA PRO A 79 6.93 -8.87 -2.68
C PRO A 79 6.42 -9.16 -4.08
N PRO A 80 5.36 -8.46 -4.54
CA PRO A 80 4.89 -8.57 -5.91
C PRO A 80 6.03 -8.30 -6.90
N SER A 81 6.12 -9.12 -7.96
CA SER A 81 7.16 -8.93 -8.98
C SER A 81 6.99 -7.57 -9.71
N PRO A 82 8.08 -6.95 -10.19
CA PRO A 82 8.00 -5.72 -10.96
C PRO A 82 7.03 -5.80 -12.14
N GLU A 83 7.01 -6.92 -12.84
CA GLU A 83 6.09 -7.18 -13.97
C GLU A 83 4.62 -7.16 -13.53
N SER A 84 4.32 -7.74 -12.35
CA SER A 84 2.97 -7.73 -11.78
C SER A 84 2.54 -6.31 -11.39
N LEU A 85 3.46 -5.50 -10.85
CA LEU A 85 3.20 -4.12 -10.50
C LEU A 85 2.93 -3.27 -11.74
N GLU A 86 3.72 -3.42 -12.80
CA GLU A 86 3.49 -2.74 -14.08
C GLU A 86 2.17 -3.15 -14.72
N PHE A 87 1.87 -4.45 -14.74
CA PHE A 87 0.60 -4.95 -15.26
C PHE A 87 -0.59 -4.32 -14.52
N THR A 88 -0.54 -4.31 -13.19
CA THR A 88 -1.59 -3.71 -12.37
C THR A 88 -1.72 -2.21 -12.61
N SER A 89 -0.60 -1.51 -12.77
CA SER A 89 -0.59 -0.07 -13.09
C SER A 89 -1.32 0.23 -14.39
N ARG A 90 -1.00 -0.51 -15.45
CA ARG A 90 -1.67 -0.38 -16.77
C ARG A 90 -3.16 -0.74 -16.69
N LEU A 91 -3.49 -1.74 -15.89
CA LEU A 91 -4.88 -2.14 -15.70
C LEU A 91 -5.69 -1.06 -14.98
N ILE A 92 -5.13 -0.39 -13.96
CA ILE A 92 -5.74 0.77 -13.28
C ILE A 92 -6.01 1.88 -14.28
N GLU A 93 -5.00 2.28 -15.08
CA GLU A 93 -5.14 3.33 -16.09
C GLU A 93 -6.23 3.00 -17.11
N THR A 94 -6.21 1.77 -17.64
CA THR A 94 -7.18 1.30 -18.64
C THR A 94 -8.59 1.30 -18.07
N LYS A 95 -8.78 0.77 -16.85
CA LYS A 95 -10.11 0.68 -16.22
C LYS A 95 -10.69 2.05 -15.89
N LEU A 96 -9.89 2.98 -15.42
CA LEU A 96 -10.35 4.35 -15.17
C LEU A 96 -10.65 5.08 -16.47
N ALA A 97 -9.87 4.86 -17.53
CA ALA A 97 -10.17 5.38 -18.85
C ALA A 97 -11.49 4.83 -19.42
N ASP A 98 -11.81 3.54 -19.18
CA ASP A 98 -13.10 2.93 -19.53
C ASP A 98 -14.28 3.65 -18.83
N PHE A 99 -14.07 4.16 -17.62
CA PHE A 99 -15.05 4.97 -16.87
C PHE A 99 -15.03 6.47 -17.24
N GLY A 100 -14.22 6.87 -18.22
CA GLY A 100 -14.10 8.26 -18.68
C GLY A 100 -13.20 9.14 -17.81
N VAL A 101 -12.39 8.55 -16.94
CA VAL A 101 -11.43 9.23 -16.06
C VAL A 101 -10.02 8.85 -16.49
N GLU A 102 -9.27 9.81 -17.02
CA GLU A 102 -7.87 9.59 -17.40
C GLU A 102 -6.95 9.87 -16.19
N VAL A 103 -6.10 8.91 -15.88
CA VAL A 103 -5.05 9.03 -14.85
C VAL A 103 -3.75 8.42 -15.38
N LYS A 104 -2.64 8.84 -14.81
CA LYS A 104 -1.32 8.26 -15.04
C LYS A 104 -0.75 7.72 -13.74
N VAL A 105 -0.32 6.47 -13.74
CA VAL A 105 0.39 5.89 -12.58
C VAL A 105 1.85 6.34 -12.63
N LEU A 106 2.28 7.03 -11.57
CA LEU A 106 3.63 7.60 -11.45
C LEU A 106 4.59 6.61 -10.79
N ALA A 107 4.13 5.94 -9.73
CA ALA A 107 4.95 5.04 -8.92
C ALA A 107 4.10 3.97 -8.24
N ALA A 108 4.75 2.83 -7.93
CA ALA A 108 4.20 1.75 -7.14
C ALA A 108 5.11 1.48 -5.94
N TYR A 109 4.48 1.37 -4.76
CA TYR A 109 5.12 1.11 -3.48
C TYR A 109 4.54 -0.19 -2.90
N PRO A 110 5.17 -1.32 -3.17
CA PRO A 110 4.70 -2.59 -2.62
C PRO A 110 5.01 -2.65 -1.11
N GLY A 111 4.00 -2.93 -0.31
CA GLY A 111 4.11 -3.14 1.12
C GLY A 111 3.80 -4.59 1.52
N PRO A 112 3.85 -4.91 2.82
CA PRO A 112 3.62 -6.29 3.30
C PRO A 112 2.18 -6.77 3.13
N VAL A 113 1.20 -5.86 3.17
CA VAL A 113 -0.23 -6.17 3.13
C VAL A 113 -0.93 -5.56 1.93
N ILE A 114 -0.54 -4.35 1.58
CA ILE A 114 -1.09 -3.57 0.48
C ILE A 114 0.02 -3.05 -0.42
N THR A 115 -0.33 -2.74 -1.67
CA THR A 115 0.52 -1.97 -2.58
C THR A 115 -0.13 -0.62 -2.82
N ARG A 116 0.64 0.46 -2.67
CA ARG A 116 0.21 1.83 -2.97
C ARG A 116 0.65 2.20 -4.38
N TYR A 117 -0.29 2.65 -5.20
CA TYR A 117 -0.05 3.22 -6.52
C TYR A 117 -0.32 4.72 -6.47
N GLU A 118 0.70 5.53 -6.71
CA GLU A 118 0.54 6.98 -6.86
C GLU A 118 0.07 7.30 -8.26
N VAL A 119 -1.00 8.07 -8.35
CA VAL A 119 -1.64 8.40 -9.62
C VAL A 119 -1.82 9.90 -9.76
N GLU A 120 -1.57 10.39 -10.94
CA GLU A 120 -1.82 11.77 -11.32
C GLU A 120 -3.06 11.82 -12.22
N PRO A 121 -4.14 12.48 -11.77
CA PRO A 121 -5.31 12.69 -12.61
C PRO A 121 -4.98 13.64 -13.76
N ALA A 122 -5.54 13.37 -14.93
CA ALA A 122 -5.40 14.28 -16.08
C ALA A 122 -6.04 15.63 -15.81
N THR A 123 -5.58 16.65 -16.54
CA THR A 123 -6.11 18.02 -16.41
C THR A 123 -7.63 18.05 -16.60
N GLY A 124 -8.35 18.62 -15.65
CA GLY A 124 -9.81 18.69 -15.63
C GLY A 124 -10.52 17.53 -14.92
N VAL A 125 -9.80 16.51 -14.48
CA VAL A 125 -10.36 15.44 -13.63
C VAL A 125 -10.38 15.91 -12.18
N LYS A 126 -11.55 15.84 -11.54
CA LYS A 126 -11.71 16.17 -10.11
C LYS A 126 -11.41 14.94 -9.26
N GLY A 127 -10.71 15.12 -8.13
CA GLY A 127 -10.41 14.03 -7.19
C GLY A 127 -11.66 13.26 -6.73
N SER A 128 -12.77 13.98 -6.50
CA SER A 128 -14.05 13.37 -6.14
C SER A 128 -14.61 12.40 -7.18
N GLN A 129 -14.34 12.62 -8.48
CA GLN A 129 -14.73 11.67 -9.54
C GLN A 129 -13.98 10.35 -9.39
N VAL A 130 -12.68 10.43 -9.08
CA VAL A 130 -11.82 9.26 -8.85
C VAL A 130 -12.27 8.49 -7.61
N VAL A 131 -12.56 9.20 -6.50
CA VAL A 131 -13.03 8.60 -5.25
C VAL A 131 -14.35 7.87 -5.44
N ASN A 132 -15.30 8.46 -6.16
CA ASN A 132 -16.61 7.85 -6.42
C ASN A 132 -16.50 6.55 -7.24
N LEU A 133 -15.46 6.39 -8.04
CA LEU A 133 -15.21 5.19 -8.84
C LEU A 133 -14.47 4.08 -8.07
N ALA A 134 -14.09 4.29 -6.81
CA ALA A 134 -13.31 3.33 -6.03
C ALA A 134 -13.97 1.93 -5.97
N LYS A 135 -15.29 1.87 -5.80
CA LYS A 135 -16.05 0.61 -5.76
C LYS A 135 -16.11 -0.07 -7.13
N ASP A 136 -16.28 0.70 -8.19
CA ASP A 136 -16.35 0.19 -9.56
C ASP A 136 -14.99 -0.29 -10.01
N LEU A 137 -13.93 0.42 -9.67
CA LEU A 137 -12.55 0.02 -9.90
C LEU A 137 -12.20 -1.27 -9.13
N ALA A 138 -12.60 -1.38 -7.85
CA ALA A 138 -12.38 -2.59 -7.07
C ALA A 138 -13.03 -3.81 -7.74
N ARG A 139 -14.29 -3.68 -8.20
CA ARG A 139 -14.99 -4.71 -8.94
C ARG A 139 -14.28 -5.05 -10.25
N ALA A 140 -13.85 -4.04 -11.01
CA ALA A 140 -13.17 -4.23 -12.29
C ALA A 140 -11.80 -4.92 -12.15
N LEU A 141 -11.13 -4.74 -11.00
CA LEU A 141 -9.87 -5.40 -10.65
C LEU A 141 -10.06 -6.71 -9.88
N SER A 142 -11.31 -7.15 -9.66
CA SER A 142 -11.64 -8.35 -8.85
C SER A 142 -11.08 -8.30 -7.43
N LEU A 143 -11.07 -7.11 -6.82
CA LEU A 143 -10.63 -6.86 -5.45
C LEU A 143 -11.82 -6.64 -4.53
N VAL A 144 -11.65 -6.98 -3.25
CA VAL A 144 -12.71 -6.78 -2.23
C VAL A 144 -12.97 -5.29 -2.01
N SER A 145 -11.93 -4.50 -1.94
CA SER A 145 -12.00 -3.04 -1.76
C SER A 145 -10.71 -2.37 -2.18
N ILE A 146 -10.81 -1.09 -2.54
CA ILE A 146 -9.68 -0.18 -2.81
C ILE A 146 -9.86 1.04 -1.91
N ARG A 147 -8.79 1.47 -1.26
CA ARG A 147 -8.77 2.75 -0.56
C ARG A 147 -8.17 3.81 -1.46
N VAL A 148 -8.86 4.93 -1.60
CA VAL A 148 -8.38 6.10 -2.33
C VAL A 148 -7.91 7.14 -1.32
N VAL A 149 -6.65 7.58 -1.44
CA VAL A 149 -6.07 8.67 -0.66
C VAL A 149 -6.01 9.87 -1.58
N GLU A 150 -6.85 10.87 -1.31
CA GLU A 150 -7.00 12.05 -2.20
C GLU A 150 -5.77 12.94 -2.22
N THR A 151 -5.04 12.99 -1.12
CA THR A 151 -3.87 13.87 -0.98
C THR A 151 -2.71 13.10 -0.37
N VAL A 152 -1.63 12.97 -1.10
CA VAL A 152 -0.37 12.42 -0.60
C VAL A 152 0.48 13.58 -0.07
N PRO A 153 0.91 13.56 1.22
CA PRO A 153 1.71 14.64 1.78
C PRO A 153 2.95 14.95 0.94
N GLY A 154 3.13 16.22 0.59
CA GLY A 154 4.28 16.69 -0.19
C GLY A 154 4.24 16.38 -1.69
N LYS A 155 3.13 15.85 -2.21
CA LYS A 155 2.95 15.53 -3.64
C LYS A 155 1.60 16.04 -4.15
N SER A 156 1.53 16.36 -5.44
CA SER A 156 0.29 16.75 -6.12
C SER A 156 -0.48 15.57 -6.73
N CYS A 157 -0.29 14.37 -6.20
CA CYS A 157 -0.91 13.14 -6.69
C CYS A 157 -1.88 12.54 -5.67
N MET A 158 -2.74 11.66 -6.16
CA MET A 158 -3.59 10.78 -5.36
C MET A 158 -2.90 9.42 -5.19
N ALA A 159 -3.42 8.58 -4.30
CA ALA A 159 -2.93 7.21 -4.22
C ALA A 159 -4.09 6.21 -4.13
N PHE A 160 -3.90 5.06 -4.77
CA PHE A 160 -4.73 3.87 -4.61
C PHE A 160 -3.99 2.84 -3.77
N GLU A 161 -4.61 2.38 -2.71
CA GLU A 161 -4.10 1.31 -1.87
C GLU A 161 -4.88 0.03 -2.19
N LEU A 162 -4.19 -0.91 -2.83
CA LEU A 162 -4.74 -2.19 -3.27
C LEU A 162 -4.25 -3.30 -2.35
N PRO A 163 -5.11 -4.22 -1.90
CA PRO A 163 -4.69 -5.38 -1.12
C PRO A 163 -3.83 -6.32 -1.97
N ASN A 164 -2.73 -6.79 -1.40
CA ASN A 164 -1.88 -7.78 -2.07
C ASN A 164 -2.60 -9.14 -2.17
N PRO A 165 -2.39 -9.89 -3.27
CA PRO A 165 -2.92 -11.25 -3.41
C PRO A 165 -2.42 -12.20 -2.30
N LYS A 166 -1.14 -12.08 -1.95
CA LYS A 166 -0.50 -12.77 -0.82
C LYS A 166 -0.12 -11.74 0.23
N ARG A 167 -0.84 -11.73 1.35
CA ARG A 167 -0.57 -10.80 2.46
C ARG A 167 0.41 -11.42 3.42
N GLN A 168 1.37 -10.63 3.87
CA GLN A 168 2.29 -11.04 4.93
C GLN A 168 1.58 -10.98 6.29
N MET A 169 1.72 -12.03 7.09
CA MET A 169 1.31 -12.00 8.50
C MET A 169 2.35 -11.20 9.29
N VAL A 170 1.94 -10.08 9.86
CA VAL A 170 2.79 -9.26 10.73
C VAL A 170 2.68 -9.82 12.16
N ARG A 171 3.78 -10.33 12.69
CA ARG A 171 3.84 -10.91 14.04
C ARG A 171 4.28 -9.85 15.06
N LEU A 172 3.70 -9.92 16.26
CA LEU A 172 4.05 -9.03 17.37
C LEU A 172 5.54 -9.12 17.73
N SER A 173 6.09 -10.33 17.69
CA SER A 173 7.51 -10.60 17.94
C SER A 173 8.45 -9.80 17.02
N GLU A 174 8.04 -9.55 15.77
CA GLU A 174 8.84 -8.76 14.81
C GLU A 174 9.05 -7.32 15.28
N ILE A 175 8.01 -6.73 15.89
CA ILE A 175 8.01 -5.32 16.25
C ILE A 175 8.59 -5.13 17.65
N ILE A 176 8.22 -5.97 18.62
CA ILE A 176 8.83 -5.96 19.95
C ILE A 176 10.33 -6.24 19.85
N GLY A 177 10.72 -7.16 18.94
CA GLY A 177 12.12 -7.47 18.66
C GLY A 177 12.86 -6.45 17.80
N SER A 178 12.22 -5.36 17.41
CA SER A 178 12.85 -4.29 16.61
C SER A 178 13.57 -3.28 17.49
N LYS A 179 14.58 -2.62 16.89
CA LYS A 179 15.29 -1.54 17.54
C LYS A 179 14.35 -0.36 17.86
N VAL A 180 13.35 -0.09 17.02
CA VAL A 180 12.37 1.00 17.21
C VAL A 180 11.59 0.85 18.52
N TYR A 181 11.20 -0.38 18.89
CA TYR A 181 10.52 -0.63 20.15
C TYR A 181 11.48 -0.53 21.36
N GLN A 182 12.70 -1.01 21.22
CA GLN A 182 13.69 -0.97 22.32
C GLN A 182 14.18 0.45 22.64
N ASP A 183 14.33 1.30 21.65
CA ASP A 183 14.77 2.69 21.83
C ASP A 183 13.65 3.57 22.42
N ALA A 184 12.44 3.03 22.57
CA ALA A 184 11.32 3.72 23.19
C ALA A 184 11.50 3.78 24.71
N HIS A 185 11.59 5.00 25.25
CA HIS A 185 11.87 5.21 26.69
C HIS A 185 10.64 5.08 27.60
N SER A 186 9.43 5.15 27.03
CA SER A 186 8.20 5.09 27.80
C SER A 186 7.82 3.66 28.16
N PRO A 187 7.51 3.37 29.44
CA PRO A 187 6.98 2.06 29.84
C PRO A 187 5.58 1.79 29.29
N LEU A 188 4.88 2.83 28.78
CA LEU A 188 3.56 2.74 28.15
C LEU A 188 3.65 2.66 26.61
N THR A 189 4.79 2.26 26.07
CA THR A 189 4.95 2.05 24.63
C THR A 189 4.19 0.81 24.20
N VAL A 190 3.30 0.97 23.22
CA VAL A 190 2.52 -0.12 22.60
C VAL A 190 2.91 -0.31 21.15
N VAL A 191 2.79 -1.54 20.69
CA VAL A 191 3.00 -1.90 19.29
C VAL A 191 1.71 -1.75 18.51
N LEU A 192 1.73 -1.00 17.41
CA LEU A 192 0.57 -0.85 16.51
C LEU A 192 0.63 -1.80 15.31
N GLY A 193 1.82 -2.09 14.80
CA GLY A 193 1.98 -2.92 13.62
C GLY A 193 3.12 -2.47 12.72
N LYS A 194 2.94 -2.65 11.41
CA LYS A 194 3.81 -2.10 10.37
C LYS A 194 3.04 -1.07 9.54
N ASP A 195 3.73 -0.04 9.10
CA ASP A 195 3.17 0.91 8.13
C ASP A 195 3.07 0.29 6.73
N ILE A 196 2.59 1.07 5.77
CA ILE A 196 2.45 0.63 4.37
C ILE A 196 3.79 0.28 3.70
N GLY A 197 4.89 0.83 4.20
CA GLY A 197 6.25 0.53 3.73
C GLY A 197 6.90 -0.65 4.46
N GLY A 198 6.20 -1.26 5.45
CA GLY A 198 6.71 -2.37 6.24
C GLY A 198 7.56 -1.95 7.45
N GLN A 199 7.63 -0.65 7.78
CA GLN A 199 8.33 -0.17 8.96
C GLN A 199 7.53 -0.43 10.23
N PRO A 200 8.16 -0.84 11.34
CA PRO A 200 7.49 -1.02 12.62
C PRO A 200 6.96 0.32 13.16
N VAL A 201 5.72 0.31 13.63
CA VAL A 201 5.03 1.46 14.22
C VAL A 201 4.72 1.16 15.66
N VAL A 202 5.23 2.02 16.53
CA VAL A 202 4.98 2.01 17.98
C VAL A 202 4.39 3.35 18.41
N ALA A 203 3.66 3.36 19.51
CA ALA A 203 3.07 4.56 20.06
C ALA A 203 3.25 4.61 21.57
N ASP A 204 3.35 5.80 22.12
CA ASP A 204 3.41 6.04 23.55
C ASP A 204 2.02 6.44 24.04
N LEU A 205 1.36 5.59 24.81
CA LEU A 205 0.03 5.86 25.36
C LEU A 205 -0.01 7.12 26.23
N ALA A 206 1.11 7.44 26.91
CA ALA A 206 1.17 8.66 27.73
C ALA A 206 1.02 9.96 26.91
N LYS A 207 1.29 9.89 25.59
CA LYS A 207 1.20 11.03 24.68
C LYS A 207 -0.11 11.04 23.86
N MET A 208 -0.96 10.03 24.05
CA MET A 208 -2.23 9.91 23.33
C MET A 208 -3.37 10.45 24.21
N PRO A 209 -3.89 11.66 23.94
CA PRO A 209 -5.02 12.23 24.72
C PRO A 209 -6.34 11.52 24.42
N HIS A 210 -6.44 10.83 23.28
CA HIS A 210 -7.59 10.05 22.84
C HIS A 210 -7.12 8.72 22.24
N LEU A 211 -7.79 7.64 22.60
CA LEU A 211 -7.59 6.28 22.10
C LEU A 211 -8.78 5.88 21.23
#